data_6318c88ede6a134c44c548dd5bdc7fc6
#
_entry.id   6318c88ede6a134c44c548dd5bdc7fc6
#
_cell.length_a   1.000
_cell.length_b   1.000
_cell.length_c   1.000
_cell.angle_alpha   90.00
_cell.angle_beta   90.00
_cell.angle_gamma   90.00
#
_symmetry.space_group_name_H-M   'P 1'
#
loop_
_entity.id
_entity.type
_entity.pdbx_description
1 polymer ?
#
loop_
_entity_poly.entity_id
_entity_poly.type
_entity_poly.pdbx_seq_one_letter_code
_entity_poly.pdbx_strand_id
1 'polypeptide(L)'
;KTTQSPALKIDWSSLYKKEDWWALWIGLVFFFMALQVYYGTSILGWVPRGQVYTNPVKALVANYGNPWVNLIGLWIFLLLILLLPARLIGIRPIKWVAGFSAIFWLAWFAWIAGFYQPIAKAVTPEVGFVFALLIGLAIGNLPKVPSWLRESAKGEWFIKTAIVLLGSKILFTSFAKY
;
A
#
# COMPACT_ATOMS: atom_id res chain seq x y z
N LYS A 1 -44.66 -17.65 27.10
CA LYS A 1 -43.34 -18.12 26.60
C LYS A 1 -42.53 -16.89 26.30
N THR A 2 -41.69 -16.50 27.26
CA THR A 2 -40.71 -15.42 27.06
C THR A 2 -39.60 -15.89 26.18
N THR A 3 -39.58 -15.41 24.93
CA THR A 3 -38.49 -15.58 23.99
C THR A 3 -37.33 -14.73 24.50
N GLN A 4 -36.38 -15.36 25.21
CA GLN A 4 -35.09 -14.72 25.50
C GLN A 4 -34.35 -14.54 24.16
N SER A 5 -34.12 -13.29 23.80
CA SER A 5 -33.22 -12.97 22.68
C SER A 5 -31.81 -13.51 23.02
N PRO A 6 -31.12 -14.21 22.13
CA PRO A 6 -29.78 -14.70 22.42
C PRO A 6 -28.88 -13.51 22.70
N ALA A 7 -28.25 -13.49 23.87
CA ALA A 7 -27.25 -12.49 24.22
C ALA A 7 -26.17 -12.51 23.14
N LEU A 8 -25.96 -11.38 22.47
CA LEU A 8 -24.91 -11.18 21.47
C LEU A 8 -23.55 -11.36 22.18
N LYS A 9 -22.99 -12.56 22.09
CA LYS A 9 -21.62 -12.82 22.51
C LYS A 9 -20.68 -12.09 21.57
N ILE A 10 -20.04 -11.04 22.05
CA ILE A 10 -19.02 -10.31 21.28
C ILE A 10 -17.84 -11.26 21.09
N ASP A 11 -17.59 -11.64 19.85
CA ASP A 11 -16.44 -12.49 19.49
C ASP A 11 -15.19 -11.61 19.24
N TRP A 12 -14.41 -11.43 20.31
CA TRP A 12 -13.16 -10.67 20.28
C TRP A 12 -12.09 -11.29 19.36
N SER A 13 -12.23 -12.58 18.99
CA SER A 13 -11.28 -13.22 18.08
C SER A 13 -11.34 -12.65 16.67
N SER A 14 -12.43 -11.98 16.32
CA SER A 14 -12.59 -11.31 15.03
C SER A 14 -11.57 -10.18 14.81
N LEU A 15 -11.08 -9.53 15.89
CA LEU A 15 -10.12 -8.41 15.84
C LEU A 15 -8.76 -8.79 15.19
N TYR A 16 -8.38 -10.05 15.25
CA TYR A 16 -7.11 -10.53 14.70
C TYR A 16 -7.26 -11.63 13.63
N LYS A 17 -8.50 -12.13 13.39
CA LYS A 17 -8.77 -13.14 12.36
C LYS A 17 -9.37 -12.57 11.08
N LYS A 18 -10.02 -11.40 11.15
CA LYS A 18 -10.66 -10.78 9.98
C LYS A 18 -9.73 -9.79 9.30
N GLU A 19 -9.75 -9.81 7.97
CA GLU A 19 -8.94 -8.92 7.11
C GLU A 19 -9.24 -7.43 7.36
N ASP A 20 -10.50 -7.09 7.65
CA ASP A 20 -10.94 -5.71 7.88
C ASP A 20 -10.24 -5.05 9.07
N TRP A 21 -10.06 -5.78 10.17
CA TRP A 21 -9.38 -5.27 11.35
C TRP A 21 -7.89 -5.04 11.09
N TRP A 22 -7.25 -5.92 10.31
CA TRP A 22 -5.86 -5.74 9.93
C TRP A 22 -5.65 -4.52 9.04
N ALA A 23 -6.57 -4.27 8.11
CA ALA A 23 -6.52 -3.05 7.29
C ALA A 23 -6.61 -1.79 8.16
N LEU A 24 -7.49 -1.80 9.18
CA LEU A 24 -7.61 -0.71 10.15
C LEU A 24 -6.33 -0.53 10.97
N TRP A 25 -5.78 -1.61 11.55
CA TRP A 25 -4.56 -1.55 12.37
C TRP A 25 -3.36 -1.04 11.57
N ILE A 26 -3.16 -1.55 10.37
CA ILE A 26 -2.08 -1.11 9.49
C ILE A 26 -2.28 0.37 9.12
N GLY A 27 -3.51 0.76 8.75
CA GLY A 27 -3.84 2.15 8.44
C GLY A 27 -3.54 3.09 9.60
N LEU A 28 -3.90 2.71 10.84
CA LEU A 28 -3.61 3.49 12.05
C LEU A 28 -2.10 3.61 12.33
N VAL A 29 -1.33 2.53 12.15
CA VAL A 29 0.14 2.58 12.31
C VAL A 29 0.74 3.59 11.35
N PHE A 30 0.42 3.51 10.05
CA PHE A 30 0.90 4.48 9.06
C PHE A 30 0.41 5.89 9.34
N PHE A 31 -0.82 6.03 9.82
CA PHE A 31 -1.36 7.33 10.22
C PHE A 31 -0.54 7.96 11.34
N PHE A 32 -0.27 7.22 12.43
CA PHE A 32 0.55 7.73 13.54
C PHE A 32 1.99 8.00 13.10
N MET A 33 2.57 7.20 12.21
CA MET A 33 3.87 7.49 11.62
C MET A 33 3.86 8.78 10.78
N ALA A 34 2.77 9.05 10.07
CA ALA A 34 2.63 10.27 9.28
C ALA A 34 2.44 11.53 10.16
N LEU A 35 1.77 11.39 11.32
CA LEU A 35 1.59 12.50 12.28
C LEU A 35 2.91 13.07 12.81
N GLN A 36 3.96 12.28 12.86
CA GLN A 36 5.30 12.71 13.30
C GLN A 36 5.85 13.87 12.45
N VAL A 37 5.39 13.99 11.20
CA VAL A 37 5.77 15.12 10.32
C VAL A 37 5.27 16.44 10.89
N TYR A 38 4.13 16.46 11.56
CA TYR A 38 3.56 17.65 12.20
C TYR A 38 4.42 18.15 13.37
N TYR A 39 5.11 17.25 14.05
CA TYR A 39 6.01 17.56 15.17
C TYR A 39 7.46 17.87 14.72
N GLY A 40 7.69 18.09 13.42
CA GLY A 40 9.00 18.44 12.86
C GLY A 40 9.96 17.26 12.69
N THR A 41 9.53 16.03 12.97
CA THR A 41 10.32 14.81 12.75
C THR A 41 9.80 14.06 11.55
N SER A 42 10.62 13.84 10.54
CA SER A 42 10.21 13.09 9.34
C SER A 42 10.72 11.65 9.40
N ILE A 43 10.07 10.80 10.21
CA ILE A 43 10.39 9.36 10.28
C ILE A 43 10.29 8.71 8.89
N LEU A 44 9.35 9.17 8.04
CA LEU A 44 9.17 8.69 6.68
C LEU A 44 10.00 9.47 5.64
N GLY A 45 10.92 10.34 6.07
CA GLY A 45 11.76 11.13 5.16
C GLY A 45 12.73 10.32 4.31
N TRP A 46 13.00 9.06 4.69
CA TRP A 46 13.78 8.11 3.92
C TRP A 46 12.98 7.47 2.77
N VAL A 47 11.64 7.52 2.80
CA VAL A 47 10.79 6.93 1.76
C VAL A 47 11.06 7.66 0.43
N PRO A 48 11.42 6.92 -0.63
CA PRO A 48 11.71 7.54 -1.92
C PRO A 48 10.45 8.09 -2.57
N ARG A 49 10.62 9.22 -3.24
CA ARG A 49 9.57 9.91 -4.02
C ARG A 49 9.98 9.96 -5.48
N GLY A 50 9.02 9.85 -6.38
CA GLY A 50 9.24 10.07 -7.79
C GLY A 50 9.41 11.56 -8.11
N GLN A 51 10.30 11.85 -9.03
CA GLN A 51 10.41 13.16 -9.65
C GLN A 51 10.44 13.03 -11.18
N VAL A 52 10.05 14.10 -11.87
CA VAL A 52 10.12 14.13 -13.34
C VAL A 52 11.57 13.97 -13.79
N TYR A 53 11.81 13.00 -14.64
CA TYR A 53 13.17 12.63 -15.08
C TYR A 53 13.28 12.44 -16.60
N THR A 54 14.48 12.71 -17.11
CA THR A 54 14.95 12.28 -18.42
C THR A 54 15.92 11.11 -18.29
N ASN A 55 16.70 11.10 -17.21
CA ASN A 55 17.64 10.01 -16.90
C ASN A 55 17.07 9.15 -15.76
N PRO A 56 16.87 7.83 -15.95
CA PRO A 56 16.29 6.93 -14.95
C PRO A 56 16.99 6.97 -13.58
N VAL A 57 18.29 7.21 -13.55
CA VAL A 57 19.06 7.30 -12.29
C VAL A 57 18.54 8.43 -11.38
N LYS A 58 18.01 9.50 -11.98
CA LYS A 58 17.46 10.67 -11.27
C LYS A 58 15.95 10.59 -11.04
N ALA A 59 15.34 9.45 -11.29
CA ALA A 59 13.88 9.28 -11.18
C ALA A 59 13.37 9.32 -9.74
N LEU A 60 14.23 9.06 -8.78
CA LEU A 60 13.90 9.01 -7.36
C LEU A 60 14.68 10.05 -6.56
N VAL A 61 14.02 10.59 -5.54
CA VAL A 61 14.60 11.46 -4.50
C VAL A 61 14.17 10.98 -3.12
N ALA A 62 15.04 11.17 -2.14
CA ALA A 62 14.74 10.94 -0.74
C ALA A 62 15.37 12.06 0.09
N ASN A 63 14.79 12.38 1.25
CA ASN A 63 15.37 13.39 2.14
C ASN A 63 16.64 12.87 2.82
N TYR A 64 16.72 11.55 3.03
CA TYR A 64 17.86 10.89 3.68
C TYR A 64 18.28 9.66 2.88
N GLY A 65 19.59 9.47 2.76
CA GLY A 65 20.21 8.30 2.15
C GLY A 65 20.09 8.23 0.62
N ASN A 66 20.47 7.10 0.07
CA ASN A 66 20.36 6.83 -1.36
C ASN A 66 18.94 6.36 -1.68
N PRO A 67 18.19 7.05 -2.57
CA PRO A 67 16.79 6.74 -2.84
C PRO A 67 16.57 5.33 -3.42
N TRP A 68 17.54 4.77 -4.13
CA TRP A 68 17.46 3.41 -4.68
C TRP A 68 17.63 2.33 -3.61
N VAL A 69 18.55 2.55 -2.65
CA VAL A 69 18.71 1.67 -1.47
C VAL A 69 17.46 1.76 -0.60
N ASN A 70 16.94 2.96 -0.41
CA ASN A 70 15.72 3.20 0.36
C ASN A 70 14.49 2.54 -0.27
N LEU A 71 14.43 2.43 -1.61
CA LEU A 71 13.37 1.69 -2.29
C LEU A 71 13.37 0.20 -1.91
N ILE A 72 14.56 -0.42 -1.87
CA ILE A 72 14.69 -1.80 -1.42
C ILE A 72 14.31 -1.91 0.06
N GLY A 73 14.75 -0.96 0.88
CA GLY A 73 14.37 -0.87 2.30
C GLY A 73 12.85 -0.76 2.48
N LEU A 74 12.18 0.06 1.66
CA LEU A 74 10.72 0.21 1.67
C LEU A 74 10.01 -1.10 1.30
N TRP A 75 10.49 -1.79 0.27
CA TRP A 75 9.95 -3.09 -0.12
C TRP A 75 10.05 -4.11 1.02
N ILE A 76 11.23 -4.23 1.66
CA ILE A 76 11.45 -5.13 2.80
C ILE A 76 10.56 -4.73 3.98
N PHE A 77 10.49 -3.44 4.31
CA PHE A 77 9.67 -2.91 5.40
C PHE A 77 8.19 -3.25 5.23
N LEU A 78 7.64 -2.98 4.04
CA LEU A 78 6.23 -3.32 3.73
C LEU A 78 6.00 -4.83 3.74
N LEU A 79 6.94 -5.61 3.19
CA LEU A 79 6.86 -7.06 3.19
C LEU A 79 6.78 -7.61 4.63
N LEU A 80 7.62 -7.12 5.55
CA LEU A 80 7.63 -7.57 6.94
C LEU A 80 6.33 -7.18 7.68
N ILE A 81 5.88 -5.93 7.53
CA ILE A 81 4.63 -5.47 8.16
C ILE A 81 3.43 -6.27 7.68
N LEU A 82 3.34 -6.52 6.37
CA LEU A 82 2.20 -7.21 5.78
C LEU A 82 2.26 -8.73 5.90
N LEU A 83 3.45 -9.30 6.14
CA LEU A 83 3.62 -10.74 6.33
C LEU A 83 2.97 -11.24 7.62
N LEU A 84 3.00 -10.42 8.69
CA LEU A 84 2.42 -10.79 9.97
C LEU A 84 0.92 -11.08 9.86
N PRO A 85 0.08 -10.15 9.38
CA PRO A 85 -1.34 -10.41 9.18
C PRO A 85 -1.61 -11.50 8.14
N ALA A 86 -0.82 -11.59 7.07
CA ALA A 86 -0.97 -12.65 6.08
C ALA A 86 -0.86 -14.04 6.71
N ARG A 87 0.09 -14.24 7.62
CA ARG A 87 0.24 -15.50 8.38
C ARG A 87 -0.94 -15.77 9.30
N LEU A 88 -1.43 -14.75 10.01
CA LEU A 88 -2.53 -14.90 10.98
C LEU A 88 -3.86 -15.23 10.30
N ILE A 89 -4.05 -14.79 9.06
CA ILE A 89 -5.23 -15.14 8.23
C ILE A 89 -5.07 -16.49 7.53
N GLY A 90 -3.90 -17.15 7.66
CA GLY A 90 -3.67 -18.50 7.12
C GLY A 90 -3.20 -18.53 5.67
N ILE A 91 -2.68 -17.44 5.14
CA ILE A 91 -2.09 -17.39 3.79
C ILE A 91 -0.69 -18.04 3.84
N ARG A 92 -0.35 -18.83 2.85
CA ARG A 92 0.98 -19.47 2.74
C ARG A 92 2.06 -18.40 2.53
N PRO A 93 3.03 -18.25 3.47
CA PRO A 93 3.96 -17.12 3.46
C PRO A 93 4.82 -17.04 2.19
N ILE A 94 5.33 -18.17 1.70
CA ILE A 94 6.21 -18.20 0.53
C ILE A 94 5.50 -17.72 -0.73
N LYS A 95 4.25 -18.18 -0.96
CA LYS A 95 3.46 -17.74 -2.11
C LYS A 95 3.09 -16.28 -2.01
N TRP A 96 2.76 -15.84 -0.78
CA TRP A 96 2.41 -14.46 -0.51
C TRP A 96 3.59 -13.50 -0.75
N VAL A 97 4.78 -13.83 -0.26
CA VAL A 97 6.01 -13.05 -0.49
C VAL A 97 6.31 -12.89 -1.96
N ALA A 98 6.23 -13.97 -2.74
CA ALA A 98 6.45 -13.92 -4.18
C ALA A 98 5.42 -13.02 -4.89
N GLY A 99 4.13 -13.19 -4.55
CA GLY A 99 3.06 -12.41 -5.15
C GLY A 99 3.07 -10.95 -4.74
N PHE A 100 3.28 -10.65 -3.47
CA PHE A 100 3.45 -9.27 -3.00
C PHE A 100 4.63 -8.59 -3.69
N SER A 101 5.78 -9.27 -3.79
CA SER A 101 6.95 -8.71 -4.46
C SER A 101 6.68 -8.41 -5.93
N ALA A 102 6.02 -9.31 -6.65
CA ALA A 102 5.64 -9.08 -8.04
C ALA A 102 4.71 -7.87 -8.17
N ILE A 103 3.67 -7.77 -7.33
CA ILE A 103 2.72 -6.64 -7.34
C ILE A 103 3.44 -5.34 -6.99
N PHE A 104 4.29 -5.34 -5.96
CA PHE A 104 5.04 -4.16 -5.55
C PHE A 104 5.91 -3.61 -6.69
N TRP A 105 6.71 -4.46 -7.31
CA TRP A 105 7.61 -4.04 -8.39
C TRP A 105 6.85 -3.62 -9.64
N LEU A 106 5.78 -4.31 -10.01
CA LEU A 106 4.94 -3.92 -11.14
C LEU A 106 4.27 -2.56 -10.89
N ALA A 107 3.71 -2.36 -9.70
CA ALA A 107 3.10 -1.09 -9.33
C ALA A 107 4.13 0.04 -9.29
N TRP A 108 5.33 -0.23 -8.78
CA TRP A 108 6.42 0.74 -8.75
C TRP A 108 6.88 1.12 -10.17
N PHE A 109 7.10 0.14 -11.05
CA PHE A 109 7.47 0.41 -12.45
C PHE A 109 6.40 1.23 -13.17
N ALA A 110 5.14 0.87 -12.99
CA ALA A 110 4.03 1.62 -13.57
C ALA A 110 4.01 3.08 -13.06
N TRP A 111 4.17 3.25 -11.75
CA TRP A 111 4.15 4.56 -11.12
C TRP A 111 5.32 5.43 -11.59
N ILE A 112 6.55 4.91 -11.60
CA ILE A 112 7.73 5.68 -12.02
C ILE A 112 7.71 6.03 -13.51
N ALA A 113 7.07 5.20 -14.35
CA ALA A 113 6.90 5.49 -15.77
C ALA A 113 6.09 6.77 -16.01
N GLY A 114 5.15 7.10 -15.12
CA GLY A 114 4.40 8.37 -15.17
C GLY A 114 5.27 9.61 -14.99
N PHE A 115 6.39 9.51 -14.28
CA PHE A 115 7.35 10.60 -14.08
C PHE A 115 8.34 10.78 -15.24
N TYR A 116 8.30 9.91 -16.25
CA TYR A 116 9.14 10.11 -17.44
C TYR A 116 8.76 11.40 -18.15
N GLN A 117 9.75 12.30 -18.37
CA GLN A 117 9.52 13.68 -18.78
C GLN A 117 8.57 13.85 -19.99
N PRO A 118 8.66 13.07 -21.08
CA PRO A 118 7.72 13.20 -22.20
C PRO A 118 6.28 12.91 -21.80
N ILE A 119 6.07 11.92 -20.94
CA ILE A 119 4.74 11.53 -20.44
C ILE A 119 4.23 12.55 -19.43
N ALA A 120 5.06 12.93 -18.46
CA ALA A 120 4.71 13.88 -17.41
C ALA A 120 4.36 15.27 -17.95
N LYS A 121 4.95 15.69 -19.08
CA LYS A 121 4.62 16.94 -19.77
C LYS A 121 3.37 16.84 -20.64
N ALA A 122 3.10 15.67 -21.22
CA ALA A 122 1.94 15.47 -22.10
C ALA A 122 0.63 15.34 -21.31
N VAL A 123 0.68 14.72 -20.13
CA VAL A 123 -0.50 14.45 -19.30
C VAL A 123 -0.26 15.01 -17.88
N THR A 124 0.17 14.18 -16.98
CA THR A 124 0.61 14.48 -15.61
C THR A 124 1.38 13.28 -15.05
N PRO A 125 2.20 13.43 -14.00
CA PRO A 125 2.89 12.28 -13.39
C PRO A 125 1.93 11.22 -12.82
N GLU A 126 0.71 11.62 -12.46
CA GLU A 126 -0.34 10.74 -11.91
C GLU A 126 -0.81 9.67 -12.90
N VAL A 127 -0.51 9.82 -14.21
CA VAL A 127 -0.80 8.79 -15.22
C VAL A 127 -0.14 7.44 -14.90
N GLY A 128 0.89 7.42 -14.03
CA GLY A 128 1.46 6.18 -13.50
C GLY A 128 0.43 5.26 -12.84
N PHE A 129 -0.63 5.80 -12.21
CA PHE A 129 -1.73 5.00 -11.66
C PHE A 129 -2.58 4.35 -12.76
N VAL A 130 -2.74 5.05 -13.89
CA VAL A 130 -3.44 4.50 -15.07
C VAL A 130 -2.64 3.35 -15.67
N PHE A 131 -1.31 3.46 -15.73
CA PHE A 131 -0.45 2.37 -16.18
C PHE A 131 -0.54 1.16 -15.24
N ALA A 132 -0.56 1.38 -13.91
CA ALA A 132 -0.76 0.30 -12.95
C ALA A 132 -2.11 -0.40 -13.15
N LEU A 133 -3.19 0.37 -13.40
CA LEU A 133 -4.51 -0.16 -13.72
C LEU A 133 -4.50 -1.01 -15.00
N LEU A 134 -3.89 -0.50 -16.08
CA LEU A 134 -3.81 -1.22 -17.35
C LEU A 134 -3.01 -2.53 -17.22
N ILE A 135 -1.89 -2.50 -16.49
CA ILE A 135 -1.09 -3.70 -16.21
C ILE A 135 -1.92 -4.70 -15.40
N GLY A 136 -2.61 -4.24 -14.34
CA GLY A 136 -3.48 -5.09 -13.53
C GLY A 136 -4.62 -5.70 -14.34
N LEU A 137 -5.25 -4.91 -15.21
CA LEU A 137 -6.31 -5.37 -16.11
C LEU A 137 -5.78 -6.41 -17.12
N ALA A 138 -4.62 -6.16 -17.72
CA ALA A 138 -3.98 -7.09 -18.65
C ALA A 138 -3.67 -8.44 -17.97
N ILE A 139 -3.08 -8.42 -16.76
CA ILE A 139 -2.77 -9.63 -16.00
C ILE A 139 -4.07 -10.35 -15.59
N GLY A 140 -5.09 -9.61 -15.12
CA GLY A 140 -6.37 -10.15 -14.67
C GLY A 140 -7.16 -10.85 -15.78
N ASN A 141 -6.98 -10.43 -17.03
CA ASN A 141 -7.62 -11.02 -18.21
C ASN A 141 -6.81 -12.16 -18.85
N LEU A 142 -5.65 -12.52 -18.30
CA LEU A 142 -4.91 -13.69 -18.78
C LEU A 142 -5.69 -14.98 -18.48
N PRO A 143 -5.73 -15.94 -19.40
CA PRO A 143 -6.52 -17.18 -19.25
C PRO A 143 -6.03 -18.05 -18.10
N LYS A 144 -4.79 -17.90 -17.65
CA LYS A 144 -4.21 -18.64 -16.52
C LYS A 144 -3.37 -17.71 -15.64
N VAL A 145 -4.02 -17.05 -14.69
CA VAL A 145 -3.30 -16.30 -13.64
C VAL A 145 -2.75 -17.29 -12.61
N PRO A 146 -1.44 -17.27 -12.29
CA PRO A 146 -0.83 -18.14 -11.29
C PRO A 146 -1.51 -18.01 -9.92
N SER A 147 -1.70 -19.11 -9.20
CA SER A 147 -2.38 -19.13 -7.90
C SER A 147 -1.69 -18.26 -6.85
N TRP A 148 -0.36 -18.22 -6.87
CA TRP A 148 0.44 -17.38 -5.95
C TRP A 148 0.19 -15.88 -6.16
N LEU A 149 -0.04 -15.45 -7.40
CA LEU A 149 -0.35 -14.05 -7.71
C LEU A 149 -1.79 -13.73 -7.32
N ARG A 150 -2.73 -14.64 -7.60
CA ARG A 150 -4.15 -14.47 -7.23
C ARG A 150 -4.34 -14.42 -5.70
N GLU A 151 -3.63 -15.27 -4.94
CA GLU A 151 -3.69 -15.26 -3.47
C GLU A 151 -3.16 -13.95 -2.87
N SER A 152 -2.16 -13.33 -3.50
CA SER A 152 -1.56 -12.08 -3.04
C SER A 152 -2.28 -10.84 -3.55
N ALA A 153 -2.99 -10.93 -4.67
CA ALA A 153 -3.77 -9.86 -5.29
C ALA A 153 -5.17 -9.70 -4.66
N LYS A 154 -5.41 -10.24 -3.45
CA LYS A 154 -6.62 -9.96 -2.69
C LYS A 154 -6.69 -8.48 -2.34
N GLY A 155 -7.23 -7.71 -3.29
CA GLY A 155 -7.16 -6.24 -3.30
C GLY A 155 -7.90 -5.57 -2.13
N GLU A 156 -8.81 -6.27 -1.45
CA GLU A 156 -9.57 -5.70 -0.34
C GLU A 156 -8.67 -5.16 0.77
N TRP A 157 -7.58 -5.82 1.10
CA TRP A 157 -6.61 -5.36 2.09
C TRP A 157 -5.98 -4.03 1.73
N PHE A 158 -5.46 -3.96 0.49
CA PHE A 158 -4.76 -2.77 0.01
C PHE A 158 -5.72 -1.59 -0.14
N ILE A 159 -6.92 -1.85 -0.67
CA ILE A 159 -7.96 -0.83 -0.86
C ILE A 159 -8.42 -0.28 0.50
N LYS A 160 -8.74 -1.14 1.46
CA LYS A 160 -9.19 -0.72 2.79
C LYS A 160 -8.12 0.07 3.54
N THR A 161 -6.85 -0.37 3.50
CA THR A 161 -5.73 0.37 4.08
C THR A 161 -5.54 1.73 3.41
N ALA A 162 -5.63 1.78 2.07
CA ALA A 162 -5.52 3.02 1.31
C ALA A 162 -6.67 4.00 1.63
N ILE A 163 -7.90 3.51 1.80
CA ILE A 163 -9.05 4.35 2.18
C ILE A 163 -8.85 4.96 3.57
N VAL A 164 -8.34 4.19 4.54
CA VAL A 164 -8.04 4.72 5.90
C VAL A 164 -7.00 5.84 5.81
N LEU A 165 -5.92 5.65 5.04
CA LEU A 165 -4.88 6.65 4.84
C LEU A 165 -5.39 7.89 4.09
N LEU A 166 -6.22 7.71 3.07
CA LEU A 166 -6.83 8.82 2.32
C LEU A 166 -7.80 9.62 3.19
N GLY A 167 -8.66 8.94 3.93
CA GLY A 167 -9.59 9.56 4.87
C GLY A 167 -8.87 10.39 5.92
N SER A 168 -7.78 9.87 6.48
CA SER A 168 -6.95 10.59 7.44
C SER A 168 -6.34 11.87 6.83
N LYS A 169 -5.80 11.79 5.61
CA LYS A 169 -5.23 12.95 4.90
C LYS A 169 -6.26 14.06 4.68
N ILE A 170 -7.48 13.72 4.26
CA ILE A 170 -8.55 14.68 3.99
C ILE A 170 -8.97 15.38 5.29
N LEU A 171 -9.20 14.61 6.36
CA LEU A 171 -9.59 15.15 7.67
C LEU A 171 -8.53 16.13 8.20
N PHE A 172 -7.25 15.75 8.19
CA PHE A 172 -6.18 16.63 8.68
C PHE A 172 -6.01 17.87 7.84
N THR A 173 -6.06 17.77 6.52
CA THR A 173 -5.95 18.95 5.64
C THR A 173 -7.10 19.94 5.88
N SER A 174 -8.27 19.45 6.25
CA SER A 174 -9.44 20.27 6.55
C SER A 174 -9.33 20.90 7.94
N PHE A 175 -8.91 20.17 8.96
CA PHE A 175 -8.75 20.68 10.33
C PHE A 175 -7.55 21.65 10.48
N ALA A 176 -6.47 21.45 9.76
CA ALA A 176 -5.28 22.31 9.82
C ALA A 176 -5.48 23.69 9.16
N LYS A 177 -6.61 23.91 8.48
CA LYS A 177 -6.96 25.21 7.86
C LYS A 177 -7.84 26.10 8.73
N TYR A 178 -8.34 25.58 9.84
CA TYR A 178 -9.12 26.30 10.84
C TYR A 178 -8.36 26.40 12.17
#